data_f8180b8f587e54eeef3d3f6f43b3baff
#
_entry.id   f8180b8f587e54eeef3d3f6f43b3baff
#
_cell.length_a   1.000
_cell.length_b   1.000
_cell.length_c   1.000
_cell.angle_alpha   90.00
_cell.angle_beta   90.00
_cell.angle_gamma   90.00
#
_symmetry.space_group_name_H-M   'P 1'
#
loop_
_entity.id
_entity.type
_entity.pdbx_description
1 polymer ?
#
loop_
_entity_poly.entity_id
_entity_poly.type
_entity_poly.pdbx_seq_one_letter_code
_entity_poly.pdbx_strand_id
1 'polypeptide(L)'
;MFFNSDNNPIAESVYVFMSIIFPQLKETDIEVIHTDLTEDNVFGWTLINNDQNEIEIHNDLSERDYVTTLIHELVHVKQNVHGVTDDTIREGEAYELENTLADIYLTGNSYRMLKQR
;
A
#
# COMPACT_ATOMS: atom_id res chain seq x y z
N MET A 1 5.07 11.18 -12.03
CA MET A 1 5.07 11.25 -10.60
C MET A 1 5.95 10.14 -10.03
N PHE A 2 6.14 10.10 -8.76
CA PHE A 2 7.32 9.49 -8.18
C PHE A 2 6.91 8.52 -7.06
N PHE A 3 7.39 7.28 -7.14
CA PHE A 3 7.22 6.29 -6.09
C PHE A 3 8.60 5.84 -5.61
N ASN A 4 8.87 5.98 -4.31
CA ASN A 4 10.14 5.59 -3.72
C ASN A 4 9.90 4.66 -2.53
N SER A 5 10.53 3.50 -2.55
CA SER A 5 10.45 2.50 -1.49
C SER A 5 11.83 1.96 -1.10
N ASP A 6 12.89 2.71 -1.38
CA ASP A 6 14.28 2.27 -1.19
C ASP A 6 14.58 0.95 -1.93
N ASN A 7 14.03 0.83 -3.13
CA ASN A 7 14.20 -0.36 -3.98
C ASN A 7 13.65 -1.65 -3.38
N ASN A 8 12.62 -1.56 -2.53
CA ASN A 8 11.96 -2.75 -2.02
C ASN A 8 11.15 -3.41 -3.14
N PRO A 9 11.50 -4.63 -3.58
CA PRO A 9 10.85 -5.24 -4.74
C PRO A 9 9.37 -5.59 -4.51
N ILE A 10 8.98 -5.92 -3.29
CA ILE A 10 7.58 -6.20 -2.97
C ILE A 10 6.78 -4.91 -3.04
N ALA A 11 7.28 -3.82 -2.45
CA ALA A 11 6.61 -2.52 -2.50
C ALA A 11 6.42 -2.03 -3.94
N GLU A 12 7.46 -2.13 -4.75
CA GLU A 12 7.40 -1.75 -6.16
C GLU A 12 6.34 -2.55 -6.92
N SER A 13 6.31 -3.87 -6.71
CA SER A 13 5.35 -4.76 -7.35
C SER A 13 3.91 -4.47 -6.91
N VAL A 14 3.68 -4.25 -5.63
CA VAL A 14 2.35 -3.90 -5.10
C VAL A 14 1.90 -2.56 -5.66
N TYR A 15 2.80 -1.58 -5.74
CA TYR A 15 2.47 -0.28 -6.32
C TYR A 15 2.02 -0.39 -7.78
N VAL A 16 2.75 -1.17 -8.59
CA VAL A 16 2.36 -1.41 -9.98
C VAL A 16 0.97 -2.04 -10.07
N PHE A 17 0.72 -3.07 -9.27
CA PHE A 17 -0.56 -3.74 -9.20
C PHE A 17 -1.69 -2.76 -8.84
N MET A 18 -1.50 -1.98 -7.77
CA MET A 18 -2.50 -1.02 -7.31
C MET A 18 -2.72 0.12 -8.31
N SER A 19 -1.68 0.52 -9.04
CA SER A 19 -1.76 1.57 -10.05
C SER A 19 -2.56 1.17 -11.27
N ILE A 20 -2.68 -0.12 -11.56
CA ILE A 20 -3.56 -0.64 -12.61
C ILE A 20 -5.02 -0.50 -12.18
N ILE A 21 -5.31 -0.78 -10.90
CA ILE A 21 -6.67 -0.69 -10.36
C ILE A 21 -7.07 0.78 -10.12
N PHE A 22 -6.15 1.57 -9.58
CA PHE A 22 -6.35 2.97 -9.26
C PHE A 22 -5.30 3.83 -9.97
N PRO A 23 -5.53 4.18 -11.26
CA PRO A 23 -4.53 4.93 -12.04
C PRO A 23 -4.13 6.27 -11.45
N GLN A 24 -4.97 6.87 -10.62
CA GLN A 24 -4.67 8.14 -9.96
C GLN A 24 -3.47 8.05 -9.00
N LEU A 25 -3.06 6.85 -8.58
CA LEU A 25 -1.85 6.68 -7.79
C LEU A 25 -0.59 7.11 -8.55
N LYS A 26 -0.61 7.02 -9.87
CA LYS A 26 0.52 7.45 -10.71
C LYS A 26 0.68 8.96 -10.76
N GLU A 27 -0.33 9.70 -10.31
CA GLU A 27 -0.37 11.16 -10.39
C GLU A 27 0.06 11.83 -9.08
N THR A 28 0.50 11.06 -8.11
CA THR A 28 0.93 11.61 -6.82
C THR A 28 2.28 11.04 -6.42
N ASP A 29 3.02 11.81 -5.65
CA ASP A 29 4.30 11.40 -5.11
C ASP A 29 4.06 10.57 -3.84
N ILE A 30 4.69 9.39 -3.77
CA ILE A 30 4.53 8.45 -2.67
C ILE A 30 5.90 8.00 -2.20
N GLU A 31 6.15 8.07 -0.90
CA GLU A 31 7.34 7.50 -0.29
C GLU A 31 6.94 6.43 0.72
N VAL A 32 7.56 5.25 0.62
CA VAL A 32 7.36 4.15 1.57
C VAL A 32 8.60 4.01 2.43
N ILE A 33 8.42 4.16 3.73
CA ILE A 33 9.49 4.09 4.72
C ILE A 33 9.26 2.87 5.59
N HIS A 34 10.29 2.04 5.77
CA HIS A 34 10.23 0.87 6.63
C HIS A 34 10.92 1.19 7.95
N THR A 35 10.18 1.10 9.04
CA THR A 35 10.69 1.48 10.37
C THR A 35 10.02 0.65 11.46
N ASP A 36 10.54 0.70 12.67
CA ASP A 36 9.96 0.01 13.82
C ASP A 36 8.79 0.81 14.36
N LEU A 37 7.58 0.28 14.21
CA LEU A 37 6.33 0.89 14.67
C LEU A 37 5.78 0.20 15.93
N THR A 38 6.60 -0.58 16.63
CA THR A 38 6.16 -1.33 17.80
C THR A 38 5.54 -0.43 18.86
N GLU A 39 6.15 0.72 19.13
CA GLU A 39 5.65 1.66 20.15
C GLU A 39 4.31 2.29 19.74
N ASP A 40 4.05 2.42 18.45
CA ASP A 40 2.82 3.00 17.92
C ASP A 40 1.71 1.96 17.79
N ASN A 41 2.04 0.69 17.95
CA ASN A 41 1.12 -0.45 17.90
C ASN A 41 0.29 -0.48 16.61
N VAL A 42 0.92 -0.18 15.48
CA VAL A 42 0.30 -0.26 14.16
C VAL A 42 1.25 -0.98 13.18
N PHE A 43 0.69 -1.59 12.15
CA PHE A 43 1.49 -2.18 11.07
C PHE A 43 1.94 -1.13 10.06
N GLY A 44 1.17 -0.08 9.90
CA GLY A 44 1.51 1.01 9.01
C GLY A 44 0.54 2.17 9.15
N TRP A 45 0.91 3.29 8.58
CA TRP A 45 0.06 4.47 8.49
C TRP A 45 0.48 5.34 7.30
N THR A 46 -0.42 6.26 6.91
CA THR A 46 -0.18 7.21 5.83
C THR A 46 -0.26 8.62 6.35
N LEU A 47 0.73 9.42 6.02
CA LEU A 47 0.84 10.83 6.40
C LEU A 47 0.96 11.67 5.13
N ILE A 48 0.44 12.90 5.19
CA ILE A 48 0.63 13.89 4.13
C ILE A 48 1.65 14.92 4.62
N ASN A 49 2.72 15.09 3.84
CA ASN A 49 3.78 16.04 4.15
C ASN A 49 4.13 16.81 2.87
N ASN A 50 3.82 18.12 2.84
CA ASN A 50 4.08 19.00 1.70
C ASN A 50 3.51 18.42 0.37
N ASP A 51 2.26 18.01 0.38
CA ASP A 51 1.55 17.40 -0.75
C ASP A 51 2.11 16.04 -1.19
N GLN A 52 3.08 15.52 -0.46
CA GLN A 52 3.61 14.18 -0.66
C GLN A 52 2.96 13.22 0.32
N ASN A 53 2.61 12.03 -0.14
CA ASN A 53 2.11 10.97 0.74
C ASN A 53 3.28 10.13 1.22
N GLU A 54 3.42 10.03 2.55
CA GLU A 54 4.40 9.17 3.18
C GLU A 54 3.69 7.98 3.80
N ILE A 55 4.13 6.78 3.47
CA ILE A 55 3.65 5.55 4.07
C ILE A 55 4.76 4.99 4.94
N GLU A 56 4.49 4.81 6.23
CA GLU A 56 5.40 4.10 7.11
C GLU A 56 4.85 2.70 7.34
N ILE A 57 5.69 1.68 7.18
CA ILE A 57 5.32 0.28 7.40
C ILE A 57 6.30 -0.34 8.38
N HIS A 58 5.75 -1.11 9.32
CA HIS A 58 6.56 -1.83 10.29
C HIS A 58 7.55 -2.77 9.59
N ASN A 59 8.79 -2.78 10.06
CA ASN A 59 9.90 -3.45 9.39
C ASN A 59 10.03 -4.95 9.67
N ASP A 60 9.10 -5.54 10.40
CA ASP A 60 9.12 -6.96 10.77
C ASP A 60 7.72 -7.58 10.59
N LEU A 61 7.27 -7.67 9.34
CA LEU A 61 5.99 -8.26 8.98
C LEU A 61 6.20 -9.46 8.07
N SER A 62 5.29 -10.44 8.16
CA SER A 62 5.20 -11.49 7.16
C SER A 62 4.89 -10.89 5.79
N GLU A 63 5.16 -11.62 4.72
CA GLU A 63 4.87 -11.13 3.37
C GLU A 63 3.39 -10.78 3.21
N ARG A 64 2.48 -11.63 3.72
CA ARG A 64 1.04 -11.35 3.64
C ARG A 64 0.66 -10.09 4.41
N ASP A 65 1.15 -9.93 5.63
CA ASP A 65 0.84 -8.75 6.43
C ASP A 65 1.43 -7.49 5.79
N TYR A 66 2.62 -7.59 5.21
CA TYR A 66 3.24 -6.49 4.48
C TYR A 66 2.38 -6.06 3.28
N VAL A 67 2.01 -7.01 2.43
CA VAL A 67 1.20 -6.74 1.24
C VAL A 67 -0.15 -6.15 1.63
N THR A 68 -0.83 -6.75 2.61
CA THR A 68 -2.14 -6.27 3.08
C THR A 68 -2.03 -4.85 3.63
N THR A 69 -1.00 -4.58 4.45
CA THR A 69 -0.78 -3.25 5.02
C THR A 69 -0.50 -2.22 3.94
N LEU A 70 0.39 -2.53 3.00
CA LEU A 70 0.72 -1.58 1.93
C LEU A 70 -0.50 -1.28 1.06
N ILE A 71 -1.31 -2.28 0.72
CA ILE A 71 -2.55 -2.08 -0.02
C ILE A 71 -3.50 -1.15 0.75
N HIS A 72 -3.69 -1.40 2.05
CA HIS A 72 -4.52 -0.56 2.91
C HIS A 72 -4.06 0.91 2.85
N GLU A 73 -2.76 1.15 2.99
CA GLU A 73 -2.21 2.50 2.97
C GLU A 73 -2.31 3.15 1.58
N LEU A 74 -2.12 2.38 0.50
CA LEU A 74 -2.29 2.92 -0.85
C LEU A 74 -3.75 3.30 -1.14
N VAL A 75 -4.74 2.61 -0.55
CA VAL A 75 -6.13 3.04 -0.60
C VAL A 75 -6.28 4.42 0.04
N HIS A 76 -5.63 4.65 1.17
CA HIS A 76 -5.65 5.98 1.81
C HIS A 76 -5.01 7.06 0.92
N VAL A 77 -3.92 6.74 0.21
CA VAL A 77 -3.33 7.68 -0.75
C VAL A 77 -4.34 8.03 -1.86
N LYS A 78 -5.02 7.04 -2.41
CA LYS A 78 -6.07 7.27 -3.41
C LYS A 78 -7.16 8.20 -2.85
N GLN A 79 -7.60 7.96 -1.60
CA GLN A 79 -8.60 8.79 -0.94
C GLN A 79 -8.10 10.23 -0.75
N ASN A 80 -6.83 10.41 -0.43
CA ASN A 80 -6.22 11.74 -0.30
C ASN A 80 -6.27 12.49 -1.63
N VAL A 81 -6.00 11.82 -2.73
CA VAL A 81 -6.08 12.40 -4.08
C VAL A 81 -7.51 12.88 -4.37
N HIS A 82 -8.52 12.13 -3.93
CA HIS A 82 -9.94 12.47 -4.15
C HIS A 82 -10.53 13.40 -3.09
N GLY A 83 -9.76 13.79 -2.07
CA GLY A 83 -10.24 14.67 -1.02
C GLY A 83 -11.25 14.04 -0.08
N VAL A 84 -11.25 12.73 0.06
CA VAL A 84 -12.13 12.02 1.02
C VAL A 84 -11.58 12.20 2.43
N THR A 85 -12.34 12.84 3.30
CA THR A 85 -11.89 13.21 4.66
C THR A 85 -12.64 12.51 5.79
N ASP A 86 -13.78 11.87 5.53
CA ASP A 86 -14.56 11.17 6.56
C ASP A 86 -13.86 9.86 6.95
N ASP A 87 -13.42 9.77 8.21
CA ASP A 87 -12.64 8.63 8.70
C ASP A 87 -13.39 7.30 8.60
N THR A 88 -14.70 7.30 8.84
CA THR A 88 -15.51 6.08 8.75
C THR A 88 -15.52 5.54 7.31
N ILE A 89 -15.70 6.43 6.34
CA ILE A 89 -15.68 6.07 4.92
C ILE A 89 -14.29 5.61 4.52
N ARG A 90 -13.25 6.32 4.93
CA ARG A 90 -11.85 6.01 4.61
C ARG A 90 -11.46 4.63 5.12
N GLU A 91 -11.67 4.36 6.39
CA GLU A 91 -11.30 3.09 6.99
C GLU A 91 -12.18 1.95 6.49
N GLY A 92 -13.48 2.19 6.31
CA GLY A 92 -14.40 1.20 5.78
C GLY A 92 -13.98 0.70 4.39
N GLU A 93 -13.65 1.61 3.48
CA GLU A 93 -13.18 1.23 2.15
C GLU A 93 -11.85 0.48 2.21
N ALA A 94 -10.88 0.96 3.01
CA ALA A 94 -9.58 0.34 3.12
C ALA A 94 -9.68 -1.09 3.67
N TYR A 95 -10.46 -1.31 4.73
CA TYR A 95 -10.67 -2.64 5.29
C TYR A 95 -11.42 -3.56 4.35
N GLU A 96 -12.39 -3.04 3.59
CA GLU A 96 -13.14 -3.82 2.61
C GLU A 96 -12.24 -4.34 1.48
N LEU A 97 -11.33 -3.48 0.99
CA LEU A 97 -10.50 -3.78 -0.18
C LEU A 97 -9.24 -4.57 0.16
N GLU A 98 -8.64 -4.36 1.34
CA GLU A 98 -7.31 -4.86 1.63
C GLU A 98 -7.14 -6.37 1.46
N ASN A 99 -8.05 -7.16 2.02
CA ASN A 99 -7.93 -8.62 1.94
C ASN A 99 -8.23 -9.14 0.55
N THR A 100 -9.26 -8.61 -0.11
CA THR A 100 -9.61 -9.01 -1.47
C THR A 100 -8.47 -8.74 -2.43
N LEU A 101 -7.89 -7.54 -2.38
CA LEU A 101 -6.80 -7.16 -3.28
C LEU A 101 -5.50 -7.90 -2.92
N ALA A 102 -5.23 -8.12 -1.64
CA ALA A 102 -4.08 -8.91 -1.22
C ALA A 102 -4.17 -10.35 -1.73
N ASP A 103 -5.36 -10.96 -1.66
CA ASP A 103 -5.58 -12.32 -2.18
C ASP A 103 -5.32 -12.37 -3.69
N ILE A 104 -5.83 -11.41 -4.43
CA ILE A 104 -5.63 -11.35 -5.89
C ILE A 104 -4.14 -11.19 -6.21
N TYR A 105 -3.46 -10.28 -5.54
CA TYR A 105 -2.04 -10.02 -5.76
C TYR A 105 -1.19 -11.27 -5.47
N LEU A 106 -1.38 -11.87 -4.29
CA LEU A 106 -0.59 -13.02 -3.85
C LEU A 106 -0.88 -14.26 -4.69
N THR A 107 -2.13 -14.50 -5.06
CA THR A 107 -2.52 -15.60 -5.93
C THR A 107 -1.93 -15.44 -7.33
N GLY A 108 -1.96 -14.23 -7.88
CA GLY A 108 -1.35 -13.93 -9.18
C GLY A 108 0.14 -14.19 -9.19
N ASN A 109 0.84 -13.79 -8.13
CA ASN A 109 2.27 -14.04 -8.00
C ASN A 109 2.58 -15.52 -7.87
N SER A 110 1.80 -16.25 -7.08
CA SER A 110 1.97 -17.71 -6.94
C SER A 110 1.78 -18.42 -8.27
N TYR A 111 0.78 -18.02 -9.04
CA TYR A 111 0.52 -18.57 -10.36
C TYR A 111 1.67 -18.31 -11.33
N ARG A 112 2.23 -17.11 -11.31
CA ARG A 112 3.41 -16.78 -12.15
C ARG A 112 4.60 -17.63 -11.81
N MET A 113 4.86 -17.86 -10.52
CA MET A 113 5.95 -18.70 -10.09
C MET A 113 5.79 -20.14 -10.57
N LEU A 114 4.58 -20.68 -10.51
CA LEU A 114 4.31 -22.04 -11.01
C LEU A 114 4.50 -22.14 -12.51
N LYS A 115 4.15 -21.10 -13.26
CA LYS A 115 4.32 -21.11 -14.72
C LYS A 115 5.76 -21.05 -15.18
N GLN A 116 6.66 -20.52 -14.37
CA GLN A 116 8.07 -20.38 -14.72
C GLN A 116 8.88 -21.64 -14.50
N ARG A 117 8.28 -22.67 -13.99
CA ARG A 117 8.97 -23.95 -13.75
C ARG A 117 9.06 -24.83 -14.99
#